data_53fc44ef214124a68e99db301bf8d0ec
#
_entry.id   53fc44ef214124a68e99db301bf8d0ec
#
_cell.length_a   1.000
_cell.length_b   1.000
_cell.length_c   1.000
_cell.angle_alpha   90.00
_cell.angle_beta   90.00
_cell.angle_gamma   90.00
#
_symmetry.space_group_name_H-M   'P 1'
#
loop_
_entity.id
_entity.type
_entity.pdbx_description
1 polymer ?
#
loop_
_entity_poly.entity_id
_entity_poly.type
_entity_poly.pdbx_seq_one_letter_code
_entity_poly.pdbx_strand_id
1 'polypeptide(L)' 'MNCHANKCIECTVSQCAYHCDDANYCSLDKIKVGTHEANPTMDACTDCMSFRKK' A
#
# COMPACT_ATOMS: atom_id res chain seq x y z
N MET A 1 11.28 -7.94 -14.20
CA MET A 1 11.76 -7.05 -13.17
C MET A 1 11.59 -7.64 -11.79
N ASN A 2 12.65 -7.58 -11.02
CA ASN A 2 12.61 -8.17 -9.69
C ASN A 2 12.13 -7.18 -8.69
N CYS A 3 10.98 -7.42 -8.11
CA CYS A 3 10.56 -6.65 -6.97
C CYS A 3 10.55 -7.56 -5.74
N HIS A 4 10.93 -6.96 -4.63
CA HIS A 4 10.92 -7.66 -3.35
C HIS A 4 9.55 -7.56 -2.74
N ALA A 5 8.69 -8.49 -3.10
CA ALA A 5 7.33 -8.51 -2.56
C ALA A 5 7.41 -8.77 -1.05
N ASN A 6 6.91 -7.82 -0.28
CA ASN A 6 6.80 -7.99 1.17
C ASN A 6 5.47 -8.68 1.45
N LYS A 7 5.52 -9.97 1.74
CA LYS A 7 4.32 -10.76 1.92
C LYS A 7 3.55 -10.42 3.19
N CYS A 8 4.11 -9.58 4.02
CA CYS A 8 3.40 -9.07 5.19
C CYS A 8 2.53 -7.86 4.85
N ILE A 9 2.68 -7.30 3.65
CA ILE A 9 1.93 -6.12 3.23
C ILE A 9 1.23 -6.43 1.92
N GLU A 10 0.00 -6.90 2.00
CA GLU A 10 -0.81 -7.10 0.81
C GLU A 10 -1.23 -5.76 0.24
N CYS A 11 -1.12 -5.60 -1.06
CA CYS A 11 -1.46 -4.36 -1.73
C CYS A 11 -1.99 -4.68 -3.13
N THR A 12 -3.15 -4.13 -3.43
CA THR A 12 -3.77 -4.30 -4.75
C THR A 12 -3.73 -3.02 -5.58
N VAL A 13 -3.05 -1.99 -5.08
CA VAL A 13 -3.03 -0.68 -5.74
C VAL A 13 -1.95 -0.69 -6.82
N SER A 14 -2.32 -1.09 -8.02
CA SER A 14 -1.39 -1.22 -9.13
C SER A 14 -0.83 0.12 -9.60
N GLN A 15 -1.47 1.23 -9.23
CA GLN A 15 -1.00 2.57 -9.57
C GLN A 15 0.13 3.05 -8.66
N CYS A 16 0.45 2.31 -7.62
CA CYS A 16 1.51 2.68 -6.69
C CYS A 16 2.87 2.23 -7.23
N ALA A 17 3.86 3.13 -7.14
CA ALA A 17 5.21 2.83 -7.61
C ALA A 17 5.87 1.71 -6.79
N TYR A 18 5.42 1.49 -5.57
CA TYR A 18 5.97 0.46 -4.70
C TYR A 18 5.22 -0.87 -4.78
N HIS A 19 4.15 -0.90 -5.55
CA HIS A 19 3.41 -2.14 -5.76
C HIS A 19 4.23 -3.10 -6.62
N CYS A 20 4.27 -4.34 -6.19
CA CYS A 20 4.98 -5.39 -6.92
C CYS A 20 4.06 -5.89 -8.03
N ASP A 21 4.45 -5.69 -9.28
CA ASP A 21 3.59 -6.02 -10.42
C ASP A 21 3.33 -7.53 -10.56
N ASP A 22 4.24 -8.34 -10.04
CA ASP A 22 4.13 -9.79 -10.14
C ASP A 22 3.21 -10.39 -9.08
N ALA A 23 2.87 -9.61 -8.06
CA ALA A 23 2.06 -10.11 -6.95
C ALA A 23 1.36 -8.94 -6.29
N ASN A 24 0.30 -9.23 -5.56
CA ASN A 24 -0.45 -8.18 -4.88
C ASN A 24 0.15 -7.88 -3.52
N TYR A 25 1.40 -7.42 -3.53
CA TYR A 25 2.14 -7.08 -2.32
C TYR A 25 2.90 -5.79 -2.54
N CYS A 26 3.14 -5.09 -1.45
CA CYS A 26 3.99 -3.91 -1.44
C CYS A 26 5.45 -4.34 -1.41
N SER A 27 6.33 -3.52 -1.99
CA SER A 27 7.77 -3.81 -1.98
C SER A 27 8.52 -3.10 -0.86
N LEU A 28 7.82 -2.33 -0.03
CA LEU A 28 8.44 -1.61 1.08
C LEU A 28 8.59 -2.50 2.31
N ASP A 29 9.56 -2.18 3.16
CA ASP A 29 9.75 -2.88 4.43
C ASP A 29 8.61 -2.58 5.39
N LYS A 30 8.12 -1.36 5.34
CA LYS A 30 7.03 -0.90 6.18
C LYS A 30 6.28 0.20 5.47
N ILE A 31 5.04 0.41 5.85
CA ILE A 31 4.22 1.49 5.33
C ILE A 31 3.60 2.24 6.49
N LYS A 32 3.20 3.47 6.22
CA LYS A 32 2.48 4.27 7.19
C LYS A 32 1.02 4.31 6.75
N VAL A 33 0.14 3.89 7.63
CA VAL A 33 -1.30 3.92 7.39
C VAL A 33 -1.90 5.04 8.23
N GLY A 34 -2.68 5.88 7.59
CA GLY A 34 -3.36 6.98 8.26
C GLY A 34 -4.81 7.05 7.82
N THR A 35 -5.44 8.15 8.15
CA THR A 35 -6.83 8.35 7.79
C THR A 35 -7.07 9.81 7.45
N HIS A 36 -8.03 10.04 6.56
CA HIS A 36 -8.50 11.39 6.24
C HIS A 36 -9.75 11.76 7.05
N GLU A 37 -10.16 10.88 7.96
CA GLU A 37 -11.35 11.08 8.79
C GLU A 37 -10.96 11.27 10.25
N ALA A 38 -11.73 12.06 10.97
CA ALA A 38 -11.50 12.24 12.41
C ALA A 38 -11.80 10.95 13.17
N ASN A 39 -12.84 10.23 12.74
CA ASN A 39 -13.26 8.99 13.38
C ASN A 39 -13.54 7.95 12.30
N PRO A 40 -12.49 7.29 11.78
CA PRO A 40 -12.69 6.32 10.72
C PRO A 40 -13.50 5.12 11.22
N THR A 41 -14.51 4.75 10.46
CA THR A 41 -15.40 3.64 10.80
C THR A 41 -15.39 2.54 9.75
N MET A 42 -14.73 2.79 8.62
CA MET A 42 -14.67 1.84 7.52
C MET A 42 -13.27 1.75 6.99
N ASP A 43 -12.95 0.63 6.38
CA ASP A 43 -11.62 0.46 5.77
C ASP A 43 -11.37 1.49 4.65
N ALA A 44 -12.42 1.91 3.95
CA ALA A 44 -12.31 2.94 2.91
C ALA A 44 -11.91 4.30 3.48
N CYS A 45 -11.97 4.49 4.79
CA CYS A 45 -11.58 5.73 5.45
C CYS A 45 -10.10 5.77 5.81
N THR A 46 -9.36 4.72 5.47
CA THR A 46 -7.93 4.64 5.78
C THR A 46 -7.11 4.79 4.51
N ASP A 47 -5.94 5.35 4.66
CA ASP A 47 -5.05 5.64 3.53
C ASP A 47 -3.65 5.12 3.80
N CYS A 48 -3.03 4.58 2.75
CA CYS A 48 -1.60 4.27 2.80
C CYS A 48 -0.85 5.58 2.56
N MET A 49 -0.20 6.08 3.59
CA MET A 49 0.55 7.33 3.53
C MET A 49 1.87 7.16 2.80
N SER A 50 2.24 5.93 2.51
CA SER A 50 3.44 5.61 1.74
C SER A 50 3.17 5.47 0.25
N PHE A 51 1.93 5.64 -0.16
CA PHE A 51 1.54 5.55 -1.57
C PHE A 51 2.33 6.55 -2.41
N ARG A 52 2.79 6.10 -3.56
CA ARG A 52 3.45 6.96 -4.51
C ARG A 52 2.95 6.62 -5.90
N LYS A 53 2.34 7.56 -6.55
CA LYS A 53 1.81 7.37 -7.90
C LYS A 53 2.97 7.16 -8.89
N LYS A 54 2.78 6.21 -9.77
CA LYS A 54 3.74 5.95 -10.85
C LYS A 54 3.89 7.15 -11.77
#